data_914159e74ea9e9a9d2b5fd7096b8bb73
#
_entry.id   914159e74ea9e9a9d2b5fd7096b8bb73
#
_cell.length_a   1.000
_cell.length_b   1.000
_cell.length_c   1.000
_cell.angle_alpha   90.00
_cell.angle_beta   90.00
_cell.angle_gamma   90.00
#
_symmetry.space_group_name_H-M   'P 1'
#
loop_
_entity.id
_entity.type
_entity.pdbx_description
1 polymer ?
#
loop_
_entity_poly.entity_id
_entity_poly.type
_entity_poly.pdbx_seq_one_letter_code
_entity_poly.pdbx_strand_id
1 'polypeptide(L)'
;MSDEQRAAAAERLAEARQKRLKENPPEYKSIHPSVLERGEDDPWHHTKVKKWIKTQKELLAVEKRNARYKVKGAIAKVADHEGYIRNMEKFLRHGVWLDLFWGEYMENRTKQICLVMAYHEDGTPKRQVGTWYPDIGGEWTKEMDEESRNER
;
A
#
# COMPACT_ATOMS: atom_id res chain seq x y z
N MET A 1 -1.42 40.93 -9.94
CA MET A 1 -2.53 39.96 -9.88
C MET A 1 -3.05 39.94 -8.47
N SER A 2 -4.31 40.30 -8.24
CA SER A 2 -4.90 40.27 -6.90
C SER A 2 -5.16 38.82 -6.45
N ASP A 3 -5.31 38.61 -5.15
CA ASP A 3 -5.57 37.27 -4.59
C ASP A 3 -6.91 36.70 -5.09
N GLU A 4 -7.90 37.55 -5.33
CA GLU A 4 -9.18 37.16 -5.95
C GLU A 4 -9.00 36.68 -7.39
N GLN A 5 -8.14 37.32 -8.17
CA GLN A 5 -7.84 36.90 -9.56
C GLN A 5 -7.10 35.54 -9.58
N ARG A 6 -6.23 35.27 -8.58
CA ARG A 6 -5.55 33.97 -8.44
C ARG A 6 -6.54 32.86 -8.07
N ALA A 7 -7.45 33.15 -7.14
CA ALA A 7 -8.48 32.18 -6.73
C ALA A 7 -9.41 31.84 -7.90
N ALA A 8 -9.92 32.84 -8.63
CA ALA A 8 -10.77 32.61 -9.80
C ALA A 8 -10.04 31.85 -10.92
N ALA A 9 -8.74 32.09 -11.14
CA ALA A 9 -7.95 31.35 -12.11
C ALA A 9 -7.73 29.89 -11.67
N ALA A 10 -7.50 29.64 -10.38
CA ALA A 10 -7.36 28.28 -9.83
C ALA A 10 -8.64 27.48 -9.97
N GLU A 11 -9.80 28.10 -9.72
CA GLU A 11 -11.12 27.47 -9.86
C GLU A 11 -11.41 27.07 -11.31
N ARG A 12 -11.20 27.98 -12.27
CA ARG A 12 -11.32 27.70 -13.71
C ARG A 12 -10.40 26.55 -14.16
N LEU A 13 -9.17 26.50 -13.64
CA LEU A 13 -8.23 25.41 -13.94
C LEU A 13 -8.69 24.09 -13.35
N ALA A 14 -9.27 24.10 -12.16
CA ALA A 14 -9.82 22.89 -11.52
C ALA A 14 -11.02 22.34 -12.32
N GLU A 15 -11.95 23.23 -12.72
CA GLU A 15 -13.10 22.85 -13.58
C GLU A 15 -12.64 22.29 -14.93
N ALA A 16 -11.67 22.95 -15.59
CA ALA A 16 -11.13 22.48 -16.87
C ALA A 16 -10.45 21.12 -16.74
N ARG A 17 -9.73 20.86 -15.62
CA ARG A 17 -9.15 19.54 -15.33
C ARG A 17 -10.22 18.47 -15.11
N GLN A 18 -11.25 18.77 -14.35
CA GLN A 18 -12.37 17.84 -14.13
C GLN A 18 -13.08 17.50 -15.45
N LYS A 19 -13.33 18.49 -16.30
CA LYS A 19 -13.93 18.30 -17.61
C LYS A 19 -13.09 17.38 -18.49
N ARG A 20 -11.78 17.62 -18.57
CA ARG A 20 -10.83 16.77 -19.32
C ARG A 20 -10.78 15.33 -18.78
N LEU A 21 -10.84 15.12 -17.46
CA LEU A 21 -10.87 13.80 -16.85
C LEU A 21 -12.14 13.03 -17.18
N LYS A 22 -13.28 13.73 -17.29
CA LYS A 22 -14.56 13.13 -17.70
C LYS A 22 -14.59 12.77 -19.18
N GLU A 23 -14.06 13.65 -20.05
CA GLU A 23 -14.05 13.46 -21.51
C GLU A 23 -12.99 12.44 -21.95
N ASN A 24 -11.86 12.42 -21.28
CA ASN A 24 -10.75 11.50 -21.56
C ASN A 24 -10.26 10.89 -20.24
N PRO A 25 -10.95 9.88 -19.70
CA PRO A 25 -10.48 9.18 -18.52
C PRO A 25 -9.10 8.58 -18.77
N PRO A 26 -8.14 8.72 -17.86
CA PRO A 26 -6.80 8.20 -18.04
C PRO A 26 -6.84 6.67 -18.17
N GLU A 27 -6.28 6.16 -19.27
CA GLU A 27 -6.18 4.74 -19.52
C GLU A 27 -4.98 4.16 -18.76
N TYR A 28 -5.24 3.46 -17.67
CA TYR A 28 -4.20 2.87 -16.80
C TYR A 28 -3.81 1.46 -17.25
N LYS A 29 -3.22 1.33 -18.46
CA LYS A 29 -2.80 0.03 -19.04
C LYS A 29 -1.85 -0.79 -18.18
N SER A 30 -1.12 -0.13 -17.26
CA SER A 30 -0.10 -0.76 -16.42
C SER A 30 -0.55 -1.06 -14.98
N ILE A 31 -1.82 -0.83 -14.66
CA ILE A 31 -2.37 -1.05 -13.32
C ILE A 31 -3.39 -2.18 -13.38
N HIS A 32 -3.29 -3.11 -12.43
CA HIS A 32 -4.21 -4.23 -12.33
C HIS A 32 -5.65 -3.75 -12.02
N PRO A 33 -6.69 -4.31 -12.66
CA PRO A 33 -8.07 -3.89 -12.45
C PRO A 33 -8.49 -3.86 -10.99
N SER A 34 -8.13 -4.87 -10.19
CA SER A 34 -8.46 -4.91 -8.74
C SER A 34 -7.88 -3.75 -7.92
N VAL A 35 -6.84 -3.08 -8.43
CA VAL A 35 -6.26 -1.88 -7.79
C VAL A 35 -7.01 -0.63 -8.23
N LEU A 36 -7.52 -0.60 -9.46
CA LEU A 36 -8.34 0.50 -9.98
C LEU A 36 -9.73 0.54 -9.36
N GLU A 37 -10.29 -0.62 -9.00
CA GLU A 37 -11.59 -0.76 -8.35
C GLU A 37 -11.60 -0.27 -6.90
N ARG A 38 -10.42 -0.05 -6.28
CA ARG A 38 -10.31 0.45 -4.91
C ARG A 38 -10.75 1.91 -4.84
N GLY A 39 -11.55 2.25 -3.82
CA GLY A 39 -11.99 3.61 -3.57
C GLY A 39 -10.84 4.56 -3.18
N GLU A 40 -11.04 5.85 -3.34
CA GLU A 40 -10.05 6.88 -2.99
C GLU A 40 -9.65 6.87 -1.50
N ASP A 41 -10.55 6.41 -0.63
CA ASP A 41 -10.30 6.28 0.81
C ASP A 41 -9.42 5.08 1.16
N ASP A 42 -9.35 4.07 0.28
CA ASP A 42 -8.54 2.87 0.50
C ASP A 42 -7.04 3.25 0.66
N PRO A 43 -6.35 2.73 1.69
CA PRO A 43 -4.90 2.96 1.86
C PRO A 43 -4.07 2.57 0.64
N TRP A 44 -4.47 1.51 -0.06
CA TRP A 44 -3.78 0.99 -1.25
C TRP A 44 -4.35 1.50 -2.57
N HIS A 45 -5.08 2.64 -2.56
CA HIS A 45 -5.52 3.28 -3.80
C HIS A 45 -4.30 3.63 -4.68
N HIS A 46 -4.41 3.39 -5.98
CA HIS A 46 -3.30 3.50 -6.93
C HIS A 46 -2.58 4.86 -6.93
N THR A 47 -3.29 5.96 -6.68
CA THR A 47 -2.68 7.30 -6.60
C THR A 47 -1.81 7.45 -5.36
N LYS A 48 -2.27 6.93 -4.21
CA LYS A 48 -1.50 6.93 -2.96
C LYS A 48 -0.23 6.09 -3.10
N VAL A 49 -0.35 4.88 -3.62
CA VAL A 49 0.80 3.99 -3.84
C VAL A 49 1.82 4.60 -4.81
N LYS A 50 1.38 5.25 -5.88
CA LYS A 50 2.28 5.98 -6.78
C LYS A 50 3.02 7.12 -6.08
N LYS A 51 2.33 7.85 -5.20
CA LYS A 51 2.96 8.89 -4.37
C LYS A 51 4.02 8.28 -3.46
N TRP A 52 3.71 7.17 -2.79
CA TRP A 52 4.65 6.46 -1.92
C TRP A 52 5.90 5.99 -2.68
N ILE A 53 5.72 5.43 -3.88
CA ILE A 53 6.86 5.04 -4.73
C ILE A 53 7.76 6.25 -5.03
N LYS A 54 7.19 7.41 -5.32
CA LYS A 54 7.95 8.63 -5.57
C LYS A 54 8.76 9.05 -4.33
N THR A 55 8.11 9.16 -3.19
CA THR A 55 8.77 9.50 -1.91
C THR A 55 9.86 8.49 -1.55
N GLN A 56 9.60 7.19 -1.70
CA GLN A 56 10.60 6.16 -1.46
C GLN A 56 11.81 6.23 -2.41
N LYS A 57 11.62 6.61 -3.66
CA LYS A 57 12.72 6.87 -4.61
C LYS A 57 13.57 8.08 -4.20
N GLU A 58 12.96 9.11 -3.65
CA GLU A 58 13.66 10.28 -3.11
C GLU A 58 14.49 9.89 -1.87
N LEU A 59 13.90 9.15 -0.93
CA LEU A 59 14.60 8.63 0.26
C LEU A 59 15.74 7.68 -0.13
N LEU A 60 15.52 6.80 -1.08
CA LEU A 60 16.54 5.90 -1.62
C LEU A 60 17.75 6.67 -2.18
N ALA A 61 17.53 7.78 -2.87
CA ALA A 61 18.62 8.60 -3.39
C ALA A 61 19.48 9.20 -2.26
N VAL A 62 18.85 9.59 -1.15
CA VAL A 62 19.55 10.08 0.05
C VAL A 62 20.38 8.94 0.68
N GLU A 63 19.78 7.76 0.88
CA GLU A 63 20.48 6.64 1.52
C GLU A 63 21.59 6.06 0.62
N LYS A 64 21.45 6.09 -0.70
CA LYS A 64 22.55 5.76 -1.63
C LYS A 64 23.73 6.73 -1.49
N ARG A 65 23.47 8.01 -1.25
CA ARG A 65 24.52 8.99 -0.94
C ARG A 65 25.20 8.67 0.39
N ASN A 66 24.40 8.40 1.45
CA ASN A 66 24.91 8.01 2.75
C ASN A 66 25.76 6.73 2.69
N ALA A 67 25.37 5.76 1.87
CA ALA A 67 26.14 4.52 1.67
C ALA A 67 27.50 4.80 1.00
N ARG A 68 27.60 5.74 0.05
CA ARG A 68 28.88 6.15 -0.54
C ARG A 68 29.83 6.78 0.50
N TYR A 69 29.27 7.49 1.47
CA TYR A 69 30.04 8.06 2.60
C TYR A 69 30.25 7.06 3.76
N LYS A 70 29.91 5.79 3.55
CA LYS A 70 30.07 4.69 4.54
C LYS A 70 29.35 4.95 5.86
N VAL A 71 28.23 5.67 5.84
CA VAL A 71 27.38 5.87 7.01
C VAL A 71 26.87 4.52 7.51
N LYS A 72 27.01 4.24 8.80
CA LYS A 72 26.58 2.98 9.40
C LYS A 72 25.09 2.71 9.16
N GLY A 73 24.77 1.52 8.65
CA GLY A 73 23.38 1.10 8.38
C GLY A 73 22.79 1.60 7.06
N ALA A 74 23.45 2.50 6.32
CA ALA A 74 22.92 3.05 5.08
C ALA A 74 22.70 1.97 3.99
N ILE A 75 23.57 0.96 3.92
CA ILE A 75 23.44 -0.16 2.97
C ILE A 75 22.16 -0.95 3.22
N ALA A 76 21.84 -1.24 4.50
CA ALA A 76 20.61 -1.94 4.86
C ALA A 76 19.36 -1.11 4.48
N LYS A 77 19.37 0.19 4.77
CA LYS A 77 18.28 1.09 4.39
C LYS A 77 18.10 1.18 2.86
N VAL A 78 19.18 1.18 2.09
CA VAL A 78 19.09 1.12 0.62
C VAL A 78 18.35 -0.14 0.19
N ALA A 79 18.69 -1.31 0.75
CA ALA A 79 18.03 -2.58 0.44
C ALA A 79 16.54 -2.56 0.82
N ASP A 80 16.19 -1.99 1.98
CA ASP A 80 14.81 -1.85 2.44
C ASP A 80 13.98 -0.98 1.48
N HIS A 81 14.48 0.20 1.12
CA HIS A 81 13.81 1.09 0.16
C HIS A 81 13.66 0.45 -1.22
N GLU A 82 14.69 -0.21 -1.74
CA GLU A 82 14.64 -0.90 -3.03
C GLU A 82 13.64 -2.07 -3.01
N GLY A 83 13.59 -2.83 -1.92
CA GLY A 83 12.62 -3.90 -1.72
C GLY A 83 11.20 -3.38 -1.71
N TYR A 84 10.94 -2.34 -0.93
CA TYR A 84 9.61 -1.74 -0.81
C TYR A 84 9.12 -1.14 -2.13
N ILE A 85 9.94 -0.38 -2.84
CA ILE A 85 9.61 0.16 -4.17
C ILE A 85 9.23 -0.98 -5.12
N ARG A 86 10.03 -2.04 -5.18
CA ARG A 86 9.77 -3.20 -6.04
C ARG A 86 8.44 -3.89 -5.70
N ASN A 87 8.12 -4.02 -4.42
CA ASN A 87 6.86 -4.63 -3.97
C ASN A 87 5.65 -3.74 -4.29
N MET A 88 5.75 -2.42 -4.13
CA MET A 88 4.71 -1.48 -4.54
C MET A 88 4.48 -1.49 -6.07
N GLU A 89 5.55 -1.54 -6.86
CA GLU A 89 5.45 -1.65 -8.33
C GLU A 89 4.82 -3.00 -8.76
N LYS A 90 5.12 -4.10 -8.05
CA LYS A 90 4.45 -5.40 -8.25
C LYS A 90 2.98 -5.34 -7.87
N PHE A 91 2.64 -4.71 -6.74
CA PHE A 91 1.26 -4.52 -6.34
C PHE A 91 0.44 -3.79 -7.41
N LEU A 92 0.95 -2.69 -7.94
CA LEU A 92 0.26 -1.97 -9.02
C LEU A 92 0.03 -2.85 -10.25
N ARG A 93 0.96 -3.74 -10.60
CA ARG A 93 0.86 -4.62 -11.78
C ARG A 93 0.01 -5.87 -11.56
N HIS A 94 0.01 -6.44 -10.36
CA HIS A 94 -0.56 -7.76 -10.07
C HIS A 94 -1.71 -7.74 -9.05
N GLY A 95 -1.95 -6.61 -8.38
CA GLY A 95 -3.03 -6.44 -7.42
C GLY A 95 -2.81 -7.06 -6.03
N VAL A 96 -1.65 -7.69 -5.79
CA VAL A 96 -1.35 -8.37 -4.51
C VAL A 96 -0.30 -7.60 -3.73
N TRP A 97 -0.64 -7.21 -2.49
CA TRP A 97 0.29 -6.58 -1.55
C TRP A 97 1.10 -7.66 -0.82
N LEU A 98 2.42 -7.60 -0.92
CA LEU A 98 3.33 -8.61 -0.37
C LEU A 98 4.14 -8.13 0.84
N ASP A 99 4.11 -6.83 1.15
CA ASP A 99 4.92 -6.27 2.23
C ASP A 99 4.26 -6.40 3.60
N LEU A 100 5.09 -6.46 4.64
CA LEU A 100 4.68 -6.45 6.05
C LEU A 100 4.48 -5.04 6.60
N PHE A 101 4.61 -4.03 5.78
CA PHE A 101 4.37 -2.63 6.12
C PHE A 101 3.79 -1.90 4.90
N TRP A 102 3.19 -0.75 5.15
CA TRP A 102 2.62 0.10 4.13
C TRP A 102 2.64 1.57 4.59
N GLY A 103 2.37 2.49 3.67
CA GLY A 103 2.40 3.92 3.92
C GLY A 103 3.56 4.61 3.22
N GLU A 104 3.52 5.94 3.21
CA GLU A 104 4.50 6.78 2.50
C GLU A 104 5.93 6.62 3.05
N TYR A 105 6.04 6.37 4.35
CA TYR A 105 7.29 6.23 5.10
C TYR A 105 7.43 4.86 5.79
N MET A 106 6.71 3.84 5.33
CA MET A 106 6.65 2.50 5.95
C MET A 106 6.13 2.53 7.40
N GLU A 107 5.30 3.51 7.75
CA GLU A 107 4.85 3.78 9.11
C GLU A 107 3.81 2.78 9.63
N ASN A 108 3.05 2.16 8.73
CA ASN A 108 2.02 1.20 9.12
C ASN A 108 2.56 -0.21 8.98
N ARG A 109 2.94 -0.80 10.10
CA ARG A 109 3.38 -2.19 10.11
C ARG A 109 2.16 -3.11 10.15
N THR A 110 2.03 -3.97 9.12
CA THR A 110 1.11 -5.10 9.23
C THR A 110 1.68 -6.06 10.27
N LYS A 111 0.81 -6.51 11.18
CA LYS A 111 1.16 -7.57 12.11
C LYS A 111 1.46 -8.84 11.30
N GLN A 112 1.40 -9.94 11.83
CA GLN A 112 1.76 -11.21 11.20
C GLN A 112 0.77 -11.57 10.06
N ILE A 113 1.29 -12.04 8.90
CA ILE A 113 0.46 -12.61 7.83
C ILE A 113 0.71 -14.13 7.80
N CYS A 114 -0.36 -14.89 7.77
CA CYS A 114 -0.26 -16.34 7.58
C CYS A 114 0.00 -16.68 6.11
N LEU A 115 1.16 -17.26 5.82
CA LEU A 115 1.53 -17.71 4.47
C LEU A 115 1.19 -19.18 4.24
N VAL A 116 1.19 -19.99 5.31
CA VAL A 116 0.87 -21.41 5.27
C VAL A 116 -0.07 -21.72 6.40
N MET A 117 -1.24 -22.28 6.07
CA MET A 117 -2.24 -22.67 7.04
C MET A 117 -1.85 -23.96 7.76
N ALA A 118 -1.84 -23.96 9.09
CA ALA A 118 -1.80 -25.17 9.90
C ALA A 118 -3.23 -25.64 10.25
N TYR A 119 -3.43 -26.94 10.41
CA TYR A 119 -4.73 -27.53 10.70
C TYR A 119 -4.69 -28.34 12.00
N HIS A 120 -5.85 -28.45 12.66
CA HIS A 120 -6.10 -29.41 13.72
C HIS A 120 -6.32 -30.80 13.12
N GLU A 121 -6.36 -31.83 13.98
CA GLU A 121 -6.63 -33.24 13.55
C GLU A 121 -8.02 -33.40 12.92
N ASP A 122 -8.98 -32.58 13.31
CA ASP A 122 -10.35 -32.52 12.78
C ASP A 122 -10.45 -31.80 11.42
N GLY A 123 -9.34 -31.28 10.89
CA GLY A 123 -9.29 -30.53 9.63
C GLY A 123 -9.65 -29.04 9.76
N THR A 124 -9.91 -28.54 10.98
CA THR A 124 -10.16 -27.10 11.18
C THR A 124 -8.86 -26.29 11.17
N PRO A 125 -8.83 -25.09 10.57
CA PRO A 125 -7.63 -24.27 10.51
C PRO A 125 -7.22 -23.75 11.89
N LYS A 126 -5.93 -23.86 12.21
CA LYS A 126 -5.34 -23.24 13.41
C LYS A 126 -5.10 -21.77 13.13
N ARG A 127 -5.74 -20.91 13.92
CA ARG A 127 -5.61 -19.47 13.79
C ARG A 127 -5.05 -18.85 15.06
N GLN A 128 -4.37 -17.72 14.88
CA GLN A 128 -3.78 -16.95 15.98
C GLN A 128 -4.34 -15.53 15.94
N VAL A 129 -4.84 -15.04 17.08
CA VAL A 129 -5.34 -13.67 17.21
C VAL A 129 -4.26 -12.67 16.83
N GLY A 130 -4.64 -11.66 16.06
CA GLY A 130 -3.74 -10.63 15.57
C GLY A 130 -2.94 -11.03 14.32
N THR A 131 -3.29 -12.17 13.70
CA THR A 131 -2.69 -12.61 12.43
C THR A 131 -3.69 -12.41 11.29
N TRP A 132 -3.24 -11.85 10.19
CA TRP A 132 -4.04 -11.69 8.98
C TRP A 132 -4.05 -12.99 8.17
N TYR A 133 -5.23 -13.42 7.76
CA TYR A 133 -5.42 -14.66 7.02
C TYR A 133 -6.04 -14.38 5.64
N PRO A 134 -5.38 -14.82 4.53
CA PRO A 134 -5.85 -14.56 3.17
C PRO A 134 -7.23 -15.16 2.86
N ASP A 135 -7.55 -16.30 3.44
CA ASP A 135 -8.81 -17.05 3.19
C ASP A 135 -10.05 -16.35 3.77
N ILE A 136 -9.89 -15.59 4.84
CA ILE A 136 -10.96 -14.75 5.41
C ILE A 136 -10.84 -13.28 5.01
N GLY A 137 -9.76 -12.90 4.33
CA GLY A 137 -9.51 -11.53 3.90
C GLY A 137 -9.34 -10.52 5.05
N GLY A 138 -8.94 -10.96 6.23
CA GLY A 138 -8.86 -10.13 7.42
C GLY A 138 -8.01 -10.66 8.56
N GLU A 139 -7.88 -9.86 9.61
CA GLU A 139 -7.21 -10.22 10.85
C GLU A 139 -8.12 -11.11 11.71
N TRP A 140 -7.58 -12.19 12.26
CA TRP A 140 -8.30 -13.05 13.21
C TRP A 140 -8.44 -12.33 14.55
N THR A 141 -9.68 -11.98 14.90
CA THR A 141 -9.99 -11.23 16.12
C THR A 141 -10.19 -12.13 17.31
N LYS A 142 -10.24 -11.54 18.52
CA LYS A 142 -10.54 -12.29 19.74
C LYS A 142 -11.95 -12.85 19.73
N GLU A 143 -12.91 -12.08 19.19
CA GLU A 143 -14.31 -12.50 19.09
C GLU A 143 -14.44 -13.74 18.20
N MET A 144 -13.79 -13.74 17.03
CA MET A 144 -13.77 -14.90 16.14
C MET A 144 -13.12 -16.12 16.78
N ASP A 145 -12.07 -15.91 17.59
CA ASP A 145 -11.40 -17.00 18.29
C ASP A 145 -12.28 -17.62 19.39
N GLU A 146 -13.03 -16.80 20.13
CA GLU A 146 -13.99 -17.25 21.14
C GLU A 146 -15.17 -17.98 20.50
N GLU A 147 -15.75 -17.47 19.42
CA GLU A 147 -16.80 -18.15 18.66
C GLU A 147 -16.36 -19.52 18.15
N SER A 148 -15.18 -19.59 17.51
CA SER A 148 -14.61 -20.84 17.00
C SER A 148 -14.33 -21.88 18.10
N ARG A 149 -14.03 -21.45 19.33
CA ARG A 149 -13.86 -22.36 20.49
C ARG A 149 -15.18 -22.89 21.01
N ASN A 150 -16.24 -22.10 20.94
CA ASN A 150 -17.57 -22.49 21.39
C ASN A 150 -18.27 -23.45 20.42
N GLU A 151 -17.85 -23.45 19.14
CA GLU A 151 -18.38 -24.35 18.10
C GLU A 151 -17.68 -25.73 18.07
N ARG A 152 -16.58 -25.91 18.82
CA ARG A 152 -15.83 -27.17 18.93
C ARG A 152 -16.24 -27.95 20.15
#